data_d0a6263896afe37e9a65ed977195a00f
#
_entry.id   d0a6263896afe37e9a65ed977195a00f
#
_cell.length_a   1.000
_cell.length_b   1.000
_cell.length_c   1.000
_cell.angle_alpha   90.00
_cell.angle_beta   90.00
_cell.angle_gamma   90.00
#
_symmetry.space_group_name_H-M   'P 1'
#
loop_
_entity.id
_entity.type
_entity.pdbx_description
1 polymer ?
#
loop_
_entity_poly.entity_id
_entity_poly.type
_entity_poly.pdbx_seq_one_letter_code
_entity_poly.pdbx_strand_id
1 'polypeptide(L)'
;MGVTSIAQDSLTVDRLRARLGDFWLNDISFSIAPGQVTALLGHNGAGKTTTLRLIMGIIRKDFGHVSLGGFDHVRDEKEFKQRIGFVQEESFFYKGMTVRELCAFVSPFYGAWNKGLSRQLLQALDLPGDKKLGHLSKGMRTKVSLVLALSHEPSVLLLDEPTSGLDPRARVEILKLLRKVTHEGGTTVLFSTHNLHEVDEIADRLIILDRGRVLAEESLAALRCKTGPSWNLEHYYLALVP
;
A
#
# COMPACT_ATOMS: atom_id res chain seq x y z
N MET A 1 -6.77 -30.39 -7.35
CA MET A 1 -7.74 -29.64 -6.52
C MET A 1 -7.53 -28.19 -6.89
N GLY A 2 -8.58 -27.51 -7.38
CA GLY A 2 -8.49 -26.30 -8.16
C GLY A 2 -7.82 -25.14 -7.44
N VAL A 3 -6.76 -24.64 -8.02
CA VAL A 3 -6.28 -23.28 -7.79
C VAL A 3 -7.40 -22.38 -8.34
N THR A 4 -8.20 -21.81 -7.43
CA THR A 4 -9.13 -20.76 -7.80
C THR A 4 -8.26 -19.65 -8.35
N SER A 5 -8.29 -19.45 -9.67
CA SER A 5 -7.68 -18.30 -10.33
C SER A 5 -8.19 -17.07 -9.58
N ILE A 6 -7.31 -16.45 -8.79
CA ILE A 6 -7.55 -15.11 -8.26
C ILE A 6 -7.68 -14.26 -9.52
N ALA A 7 -8.91 -13.87 -9.86
CA ALA A 7 -9.13 -12.93 -10.94
C ALA A 7 -8.23 -11.75 -10.63
N GLN A 8 -7.29 -11.44 -11.54
CA GLN A 8 -6.31 -10.39 -11.33
C GLN A 8 -7.05 -9.06 -11.30
N ASP A 9 -7.39 -8.63 -10.07
CA ASP A 9 -8.20 -7.44 -9.83
C ASP A 9 -7.35 -6.19 -10.07
N SER A 10 -7.64 -5.44 -11.12
CA SER A 10 -7.03 -4.13 -11.31
C SER A 10 -7.70 -3.11 -10.40
N LEU A 11 -6.91 -2.29 -9.69
CA LEU A 11 -7.41 -1.13 -8.96
C LEU A 11 -7.45 0.08 -9.91
N THR A 12 -8.64 0.63 -10.11
CA THR A 12 -8.85 1.81 -10.96
C THR A 12 -9.34 2.99 -10.14
N VAL A 13 -8.71 4.13 -10.31
CA VAL A 13 -9.08 5.43 -9.75
C VAL A 13 -9.37 6.35 -10.93
N ASP A 14 -10.60 6.86 -11.02
CA ASP A 14 -11.05 7.73 -12.12
C ASP A 14 -11.57 9.07 -11.59
N ARG A 15 -10.90 10.14 -11.98
CA ARG A 15 -11.24 11.55 -11.70
C ARG A 15 -11.59 11.82 -10.24
N LEU A 16 -10.84 11.22 -9.33
CA LEU A 16 -11.07 11.34 -7.89
C LEU A 16 -10.78 12.78 -7.45
N ARG A 17 -11.78 13.41 -6.81
CA ARG A 17 -11.70 14.78 -6.27
C ARG A 17 -12.13 14.80 -4.82
N ALA A 18 -11.42 15.57 -4.01
CA ALA A 18 -11.81 15.88 -2.65
C ALA A 18 -11.21 17.20 -2.18
N ARG A 19 -12.00 17.94 -1.39
CA ARG A 19 -11.54 19.13 -0.70
C ARG A 19 -11.40 18.87 0.79
N LEU A 20 -10.23 19.18 1.35
CA LEU A 20 -9.92 19.02 2.77
C LEU A 20 -9.36 20.33 3.31
N GLY A 21 -10.25 21.20 3.82
CA GLY A 21 -9.87 22.57 4.18
C GLY A 21 -9.38 23.34 2.95
N ASP A 22 -8.13 23.79 3.00
CA ASP A 22 -7.48 24.51 1.89
C ASP A 22 -6.80 23.58 0.88
N PHE A 23 -6.69 22.28 1.17
CA PHE A 23 -6.07 21.33 0.26
C PHE A 23 -7.10 20.74 -0.72
N TRP A 24 -6.72 20.67 -1.99
CA TRP A 24 -7.51 20.09 -3.06
C TRP A 24 -6.78 18.90 -3.69
N LEU A 25 -7.47 17.75 -3.71
CA LEU A 25 -7.14 16.65 -4.58
C LEU A 25 -7.97 16.80 -5.86
N ASN A 26 -7.31 16.94 -7.01
CA ASN A 26 -7.97 17.36 -8.23
C ASN A 26 -7.70 16.40 -9.39
N ASP A 27 -8.77 15.71 -9.83
CA ASP A 27 -8.78 14.80 -10.98
C ASP A 27 -7.70 13.70 -10.93
N ILE A 28 -7.51 13.09 -9.76
CA ILE A 28 -6.60 11.96 -9.65
C ILE A 28 -7.17 10.77 -10.42
N SER A 29 -6.43 10.37 -11.45
CA SER A 29 -6.77 9.19 -12.27
C SER A 29 -5.53 8.36 -12.49
N PHE A 30 -5.61 7.06 -12.20
CA PHE A 30 -4.58 6.06 -12.50
C PHE A 30 -5.16 4.65 -12.40
N SER A 31 -4.42 3.68 -12.94
CA SER A 31 -4.78 2.27 -12.87
C SER A 31 -3.57 1.43 -12.48
N ILE A 32 -3.77 0.51 -11.52
CA ILE A 32 -2.71 -0.38 -11.06
C ILE A 32 -2.99 -1.77 -11.60
N ALA A 33 -2.05 -2.25 -12.42
CA ALA A 33 -2.11 -3.59 -12.98
C ALA A 33 -1.85 -4.64 -11.89
N PRO A 34 -2.50 -5.80 -11.98
CA PRO A 34 -2.32 -6.89 -11.03
C PRO A 34 -0.89 -7.41 -10.96
N GLY A 35 -0.46 -7.85 -9.76
CA GLY A 35 0.82 -8.50 -9.55
C GLY A 35 2.05 -7.61 -9.77
N GLN A 36 1.90 -6.28 -9.60
CA GLN A 36 2.98 -5.30 -9.70
C GLN A 36 3.12 -4.49 -8.42
N VAL A 37 4.33 -3.99 -8.19
CA VAL A 37 4.62 -3.00 -7.15
C VAL A 37 4.59 -1.62 -7.78
N THR A 38 3.62 -0.79 -7.37
CA THR A 38 3.50 0.60 -7.82
C THR A 38 3.87 1.54 -6.67
N ALA A 39 4.77 2.48 -6.92
CA ALA A 39 5.09 3.56 -5.99
C ALA A 39 4.26 4.81 -6.27
N LEU A 40 3.61 5.36 -5.24
CA LEU A 40 2.98 6.67 -5.25
C LEU A 40 4.00 7.67 -4.65
N LEU A 41 4.80 8.29 -5.50
CA LEU A 41 5.89 9.19 -5.13
C LEU A 41 5.42 10.64 -5.07
N GLY A 42 5.88 11.38 -4.07
CA GLY A 42 5.66 12.81 -3.95
C GLY A 42 6.20 13.36 -2.64
N HIS A 43 6.41 14.66 -2.57
CA HIS A 43 6.84 15.32 -1.33
C HIS A 43 5.77 15.26 -0.23
N ASN A 44 6.11 15.68 0.98
CA ASN A 44 5.15 15.79 2.08
C ASN A 44 4.11 16.87 1.74
N GLY A 45 2.81 16.53 1.88
CA GLY A 45 1.72 17.41 1.47
C GLY A 45 1.30 17.28 -0.01
N ALA A 46 1.94 16.43 -0.83
CA ALA A 46 1.54 16.20 -2.22
C ALA A 46 0.13 15.58 -2.36
N GLY A 47 -0.40 14.94 -1.31
CA GLY A 47 -1.72 14.31 -1.29
C GLY A 47 -1.71 12.77 -1.26
N LYS A 48 -0.54 12.13 -1.06
CA LYS A 48 -0.38 10.65 -1.06
C LYS A 48 -1.31 9.97 -0.06
N THR A 49 -1.18 10.31 1.22
CA THR A 49 -2.04 9.80 2.32
C THR A 49 -3.53 10.06 2.05
N THR A 50 -3.85 11.25 1.56
CA THR A 50 -5.22 11.63 1.21
C THR A 50 -5.77 10.74 0.11
N THR A 51 -5.00 10.48 -0.94
CA THR A 51 -5.37 9.59 -2.04
C THR A 51 -5.64 8.17 -1.53
N LEU A 52 -4.76 7.60 -0.71
CA LEU A 52 -4.96 6.26 -0.14
C LEU A 52 -6.20 6.19 0.76
N ARG A 53 -6.43 7.21 1.60
CA ARG A 53 -7.62 7.28 2.47
C ARG A 53 -8.92 7.44 1.70
N LEU A 54 -8.91 8.16 0.57
CA LEU A 54 -10.06 8.26 -0.34
C LEU A 54 -10.35 6.93 -1.03
N ILE A 55 -9.32 6.21 -1.50
CA ILE A 55 -9.45 4.87 -2.06
C ILE A 55 -10.11 3.93 -1.05
N MET A 56 -9.69 3.98 0.21
CA MET A 56 -10.26 3.18 1.30
C MET A 56 -11.64 3.63 1.78
N GLY A 57 -12.16 4.76 1.28
CA GLY A 57 -13.41 5.34 1.76
C GLY A 57 -13.36 5.86 3.20
N ILE A 58 -12.15 6.05 3.78
CA ILE A 58 -11.96 6.65 5.12
C ILE A 58 -12.30 8.14 5.09
N ILE A 59 -11.99 8.79 3.97
CA ILE A 59 -12.36 10.18 3.68
C ILE A 59 -13.39 10.13 2.55
N ARG A 60 -14.44 10.96 2.66
CA ARG A 60 -15.46 11.07 1.64
C ARG A 60 -14.93 11.84 0.43
N LYS A 61 -15.13 11.29 -0.76
CA LYS A 61 -14.84 11.97 -2.03
C LYS A 61 -15.98 12.94 -2.39
N ASP A 62 -15.64 13.99 -3.12
CA ASP A 62 -16.62 14.91 -3.72
C ASP A 62 -17.06 14.42 -5.11
N PHE A 63 -16.13 13.81 -5.88
CA PHE A 63 -16.37 13.31 -7.22
C PHE A 63 -15.43 12.16 -7.57
N GLY A 64 -15.73 11.42 -8.66
CA GLY A 64 -14.91 10.36 -9.21
C GLY A 64 -15.33 8.97 -8.76
N HIS A 65 -14.60 7.96 -9.25
CA HIS A 65 -14.87 6.55 -9.00
C HIS A 65 -13.61 5.82 -8.59
N VAL A 66 -13.77 4.84 -7.71
CA VAL A 66 -12.71 3.89 -7.34
C VAL A 66 -13.30 2.50 -7.41
N SER A 67 -12.66 1.61 -8.14
CA SER A 67 -13.10 0.22 -8.25
C SER A 67 -11.93 -0.75 -8.19
N LEU A 68 -12.20 -1.96 -7.70
CA LEU A 68 -11.28 -3.08 -7.64
C LEU A 68 -11.98 -4.35 -8.13
N GLY A 69 -11.53 -4.91 -9.23
CA GLY A 69 -12.13 -6.11 -9.81
C GLY A 69 -13.62 -5.95 -10.11
N GLY A 70 -14.09 -4.74 -10.49
CA GLY A 70 -15.48 -4.43 -10.75
C GLY A 70 -16.32 -4.03 -9.53
N PHE A 71 -15.78 -4.13 -8.31
CA PHE A 71 -16.45 -3.66 -7.09
C PHE A 71 -16.16 -2.17 -6.84
N ASP A 72 -17.20 -1.35 -6.75
CA ASP A 72 -17.10 0.06 -6.40
C ASP A 72 -16.91 0.25 -4.89
N HIS A 73 -15.99 1.12 -4.48
CA HIS A 73 -15.60 1.29 -3.08
C HIS A 73 -16.70 1.89 -2.17
N VAL A 74 -17.79 2.44 -2.76
CA VAL A 74 -18.93 2.96 -2.01
C VAL A 74 -20.12 2.02 -2.10
N ARG A 75 -20.47 1.59 -3.31
CA ARG A 75 -21.64 0.74 -3.55
C ARG A 75 -21.42 -0.68 -3.03
N ASP A 76 -20.24 -1.22 -3.25
CA ASP A 76 -19.86 -2.59 -2.91
C ASP A 76 -18.79 -2.60 -1.81
N GLU A 77 -18.94 -1.72 -0.78
CA GLU A 77 -17.93 -1.39 0.24
C GLU A 77 -17.35 -2.62 0.94
N LYS A 78 -18.20 -3.58 1.31
CA LYS A 78 -17.78 -4.79 2.02
C LYS A 78 -16.90 -5.66 1.14
N GLU A 79 -17.33 -5.96 -0.07
CA GLU A 79 -16.61 -6.78 -1.06
C GLU A 79 -15.30 -6.12 -1.46
N PHE A 80 -15.30 -4.80 -1.64
CA PHE A 80 -14.13 -4.00 -1.92
C PHE A 80 -13.11 -4.08 -0.79
N LYS A 81 -13.52 -3.83 0.47
CA LYS A 81 -12.62 -3.83 1.64
C LYS A 81 -12.10 -5.23 1.99
N GLN A 82 -12.85 -6.30 1.70
CA GLN A 82 -12.38 -7.68 1.90
C GLN A 82 -11.19 -8.04 0.97
N ARG A 83 -11.01 -7.31 -0.14
CA ARG A 83 -9.96 -7.53 -1.14
C ARG A 83 -8.73 -6.65 -0.93
N ILE A 84 -8.77 -5.72 0.02
CA ILE A 84 -7.68 -4.77 0.26
C ILE A 84 -7.09 -4.96 1.65
N GLY A 85 -5.77 -5.10 1.70
CA GLY A 85 -4.98 -4.87 2.89
C GLY A 85 -4.57 -3.41 2.96
N PHE A 86 -4.73 -2.76 4.12
CA PHE A 86 -4.32 -1.37 4.29
C PHE A 86 -3.42 -1.19 5.50
N VAL A 87 -2.26 -0.57 5.29
CA VAL A 87 -1.28 -0.22 6.33
C VAL A 87 -1.09 1.28 6.33
N GLN A 88 -1.41 1.92 7.45
CA GLN A 88 -1.21 3.35 7.66
C GLN A 88 0.20 3.63 8.18
N GLU A 89 0.72 4.83 7.93
CA GLU A 89 2.02 5.27 8.45
C GLU A 89 2.10 5.16 9.98
N GLU A 90 1.02 5.59 10.68
CA GLU A 90 0.89 5.43 12.12
C GLU A 90 -0.21 4.44 12.46
N SER A 91 0.16 3.34 13.10
CA SER A 91 -0.77 2.32 13.57
C SER A 91 -1.06 2.51 15.04
N PHE A 92 -2.33 2.73 15.37
CA PHE A 92 -2.82 2.86 16.75
C PHE A 92 -3.39 1.52 17.22
N PHE A 93 -2.69 0.89 18.16
CA PHE A 93 -3.12 -0.37 18.75
C PHE A 93 -3.48 -0.21 20.21
N TYR A 94 -4.37 -1.06 20.72
CA TYR A 94 -4.68 -1.17 22.15
C TYR A 94 -3.45 -1.69 22.91
N LYS A 95 -2.76 -0.80 23.62
CA LYS A 95 -1.44 -1.05 24.25
C LYS A 95 -1.41 -2.28 25.18
N GLY A 96 -2.55 -2.63 25.79
CA GLY A 96 -2.67 -3.77 26.71
C GLY A 96 -2.77 -5.13 26.03
N MET A 97 -3.16 -5.19 24.75
CA MET A 97 -3.28 -6.44 23.99
C MET A 97 -1.91 -6.95 23.57
N THR A 98 -1.80 -8.25 23.44
CA THR A 98 -0.66 -8.92 22.77
C THR A 98 -0.86 -8.96 21.26
N VAL A 99 0.20 -9.24 20.51
CA VAL A 99 0.12 -9.42 19.04
C VAL A 99 -0.86 -10.53 18.67
N ARG A 100 -0.84 -11.65 19.41
CA ARG A 100 -1.75 -12.79 19.20
C ARG A 100 -3.20 -12.43 19.46
N GLU A 101 -3.48 -11.71 20.53
CA GLU A 101 -4.84 -11.24 20.84
C GLU A 101 -5.36 -10.27 19.78
N LEU A 102 -4.51 -9.38 19.26
CA LEU A 102 -4.90 -8.50 18.16
C LEU A 102 -5.23 -9.28 16.88
N CYS A 103 -4.43 -10.29 16.50
CA CYS A 103 -4.74 -11.15 15.36
C CYS A 103 -6.08 -11.90 15.56
N ALA A 104 -6.33 -12.41 16.76
CA ALA A 104 -7.58 -13.07 17.10
C ALA A 104 -8.77 -12.11 17.07
N PHE A 105 -8.59 -10.87 17.52
CA PHE A 105 -9.61 -9.84 17.49
C PHE A 105 -9.99 -9.39 16.07
N VAL A 106 -8.97 -9.26 15.17
CA VAL A 106 -9.19 -8.81 13.79
C VAL A 106 -9.72 -9.92 12.88
N SER A 107 -9.32 -11.17 13.13
CA SER A 107 -9.64 -12.30 12.23
C SER A 107 -11.13 -12.47 11.89
N PRO A 108 -12.12 -12.25 12.80
CA PRO A 108 -13.53 -12.41 12.48
C PRO A 108 -14.11 -11.39 11.49
N PHE A 109 -13.42 -10.27 11.27
CA PHE A 109 -13.87 -9.23 10.32
C PHE A 109 -13.60 -9.62 8.86
N TYR A 110 -12.77 -10.65 8.62
CA TYR A 110 -12.39 -11.09 7.28
C TYR A 110 -12.79 -12.55 7.05
N GLY A 111 -13.66 -12.78 6.06
CA GLY A 111 -14.14 -14.13 5.72
C GLY A 111 -13.04 -15.07 5.24
N ALA A 112 -11.99 -14.52 4.62
CA ALA A 112 -10.85 -15.25 4.07
C ALA A 112 -9.60 -15.24 4.99
N TRP A 113 -9.76 -15.00 6.30
CA TRP A 113 -8.62 -14.98 7.22
C TRP A 113 -7.86 -16.31 7.27
N ASN A 114 -6.60 -16.30 6.83
CA ASN A 114 -5.73 -17.48 6.84
C ASN A 114 -4.87 -17.53 8.12
N LYS A 115 -5.31 -18.35 9.10
CA LYS A 115 -4.58 -18.54 10.38
C LYS A 115 -3.18 -19.14 10.18
N GLY A 116 -2.98 -19.95 9.14
CA GLY A 116 -1.69 -20.53 8.80
C GLY A 116 -0.71 -19.47 8.33
N LEU A 117 -1.13 -18.66 7.35
CA LEU A 117 -0.36 -17.54 6.81
C LEU A 117 -0.03 -16.51 7.90
N SER A 118 -1.01 -16.16 8.76
CA SER A 118 -0.79 -15.24 9.88
C SER A 118 0.35 -15.71 10.80
N ARG A 119 0.39 -17.01 11.15
CA ARG A 119 1.48 -17.59 11.97
C ARG A 119 2.81 -17.57 11.23
N GLN A 120 2.83 -17.92 9.94
CA GLN A 120 4.04 -17.90 9.11
C GLN A 120 4.62 -16.48 9.01
N LEU A 121 3.76 -15.46 8.80
CA LEU A 121 4.19 -14.07 8.75
C LEU A 121 4.75 -13.59 10.10
N LEU A 122 4.11 -13.95 11.22
CA LEU A 122 4.65 -13.61 12.55
C LEU A 122 6.05 -14.21 12.77
N GLN A 123 6.28 -15.46 12.36
CA GLN A 123 7.59 -16.11 12.44
C GLN A 123 8.61 -15.46 11.49
N ALA A 124 8.23 -15.26 10.22
CA ALA A 124 9.12 -14.70 9.21
C ALA A 124 9.57 -13.26 9.53
N LEU A 125 8.74 -12.49 10.24
CA LEU A 125 9.03 -11.11 10.65
C LEU A 125 9.61 -11.01 12.07
N ASP A 126 9.90 -12.13 12.71
CA ASP A 126 10.43 -12.21 14.09
C ASP A 126 9.56 -11.43 15.09
N LEU A 127 8.24 -11.64 15.03
CA LEU A 127 7.27 -10.99 15.90
C LEU A 127 6.82 -11.94 17.02
N PRO A 128 7.20 -11.66 18.28
CA PRO A 128 6.76 -12.46 19.41
C PRO A 128 5.27 -12.26 19.67
N GLY A 129 4.47 -13.34 19.49
CA GLY A 129 3.02 -13.29 19.60
C GLY A 129 2.50 -12.86 20.98
N ASP A 130 3.25 -13.13 22.05
CA ASP A 130 2.87 -12.82 23.42
C ASP A 130 3.32 -11.43 23.91
N LYS A 131 4.07 -10.69 23.07
CA LYS A 131 4.52 -9.34 23.42
C LYS A 131 3.36 -8.35 23.34
N LYS A 132 3.23 -7.49 24.37
CA LYS A 132 2.21 -6.45 24.40
C LYS A 132 2.51 -5.37 23.35
N LEU A 133 1.46 -4.91 22.66
CA LEU A 133 1.53 -3.92 21.57
C LEU A 133 2.12 -2.58 22.04
N GLY A 134 1.89 -2.21 23.30
CA GLY A 134 2.49 -1.01 23.90
C GLY A 134 4.02 -1.05 24.02
N HIS A 135 4.64 -2.23 23.97
CA HIS A 135 6.10 -2.42 24.08
C HIS A 135 6.78 -2.68 22.71
N LEU A 136 6.04 -2.52 21.62
CA LEU A 136 6.59 -2.68 20.27
C LEU A 136 7.30 -1.40 19.81
N SER A 137 8.46 -1.55 19.15
CA SER A 137 9.08 -0.47 18.39
C SER A 137 8.19 -0.03 17.22
N LYS A 138 8.47 1.12 16.59
CA LYS A 138 7.76 1.56 15.39
C LYS A 138 7.83 0.49 14.29
N GLY A 139 9.01 -0.06 14.00
CA GLY A 139 9.19 -1.11 12.99
C GLY A 139 8.41 -2.39 13.32
N MET A 140 8.37 -2.82 14.59
CA MET A 140 7.55 -3.96 14.99
C MET A 140 6.05 -3.68 14.81
N ARG A 141 5.57 -2.47 15.10
CA ARG A 141 4.17 -2.09 14.84
C ARG A 141 3.82 -2.13 13.37
N THR A 142 4.70 -1.60 12.50
CA THR A 142 4.51 -1.70 11.04
C THR A 142 4.46 -3.16 10.58
N LYS A 143 5.36 -4.02 11.08
CA LYS A 143 5.34 -5.46 10.79
C LYS A 143 4.03 -6.13 11.24
N VAL A 144 3.50 -5.78 12.43
CA VAL A 144 2.19 -6.28 12.89
C VAL A 144 1.07 -5.82 11.95
N SER A 145 1.06 -4.54 11.52
CA SER A 145 0.08 -4.05 10.55
C SER A 145 0.14 -4.83 9.23
N LEU A 146 1.34 -5.16 8.74
CA LEU A 146 1.54 -5.99 7.56
C LEU A 146 1.00 -7.42 7.76
N VAL A 147 1.24 -8.03 8.92
CA VAL A 147 0.65 -9.35 9.25
C VAL A 147 -0.87 -9.29 9.17
N LEU A 148 -1.50 -8.29 9.80
CA LEU A 148 -2.95 -8.13 9.77
C LEU A 148 -3.48 -7.93 8.35
N ALA A 149 -2.82 -7.04 7.59
CA ALA A 149 -3.22 -6.71 6.23
C ALA A 149 -3.04 -7.84 5.22
N LEU A 150 -2.09 -8.75 5.44
CA LEU A 150 -1.80 -9.87 4.53
C LEU A 150 -2.53 -11.15 4.93
N SER A 151 -2.94 -11.30 6.20
CA SER A 151 -3.52 -12.56 6.70
C SER A 151 -4.88 -12.93 6.11
N HIS A 152 -5.57 -12.01 5.45
CA HIS A 152 -6.81 -12.27 4.73
C HIS A 152 -6.62 -12.43 3.21
N GLU A 153 -5.37 -12.56 2.76
CA GLU A 153 -4.98 -12.81 1.36
C GLU A 153 -5.57 -11.76 0.38
N PRO A 154 -5.29 -10.46 0.59
CA PRO A 154 -5.86 -9.41 -0.23
C PRO A 154 -5.34 -9.44 -1.67
N SER A 155 -6.19 -9.05 -2.64
CA SER A 155 -5.76 -8.83 -4.03
C SER A 155 -4.84 -7.62 -4.14
N VAL A 156 -5.08 -6.59 -3.32
CA VAL A 156 -4.31 -5.33 -3.30
C VAL A 156 -3.89 -4.98 -1.88
N LEU A 157 -2.63 -4.61 -1.72
CA LEU A 157 -2.06 -4.07 -0.48
C LEU A 157 -1.74 -2.59 -0.69
N LEU A 158 -2.41 -1.73 0.06
CA LEU A 158 -2.16 -0.29 0.11
C LEU A 158 -1.32 0.04 1.34
N LEU A 159 -0.25 0.82 1.16
CA LEU A 159 0.65 1.18 2.27
C LEU A 159 0.96 2.68 2.22
N ASP A 160 0.75 3.32 3.36
CA ASP A 160 1.06 4.74 3.53
C ASP A 160 2.39 4.87 4.27
N GLU A 161 3.43 5.31 3.55
CA GLU A 161 4.81 5.52 4.05
C GLU A 161 5.30 4.34 4.95
N PRO A 162 5.28 3.07 4.47
CA PRO A 162 5.47 1.89 5.31
C PRO A 162 6.86 1.78 5.95
N THR A 163 7.82 2.55 5.48
CA THR A 163 9.22 2.54 5.92
C THR A 163 9.64 3.81 6.64
N SER A 164 8.73 4.79 6.76
CA SER A 164 8.97 6.08 7.38
C SER A 164 9.43 5.94 8.84
N GLY A 165 10.59 6.55 9.15
CA GLY A 165 11.16 6.56 10.50
C GLY A 165 11.60 5.18 11.02
N LEU A 166 11.82 4.22 10.14
CA LEU A 166 12.40 2.92 10.48
C LEU A 166 13.93 2.95 10.37
N ASP A 167 14.56 2.09 11.16
CA ASP A 167 15.97 1.81 10.97
C ASP A 167 16.26 1.10 9.62
N PRO A 168 17.48 1.18 9.07
CA PRO A 168 17.80 0.63 7.76
C PRO A 168 17.51 -0.87 7.63
N ARG A 169 17.69 -1.66 8.69
CA ARG A 169 17.44 -3.11 8.67
C ARG A 169 15.94 -3.40 8.54
N ALA A 170 15.11 -2.78 9.37
CA ALA A 170 13.66 -2.94 9.33
C ALA A 170 13.08 -2.49 7.98
N ARG A 171 13.61 -1.39 7.39
CA ARG A 171 13.24 -0.92 6.05
C ARG A 171 13.50 -2.00 4.99
N VAL A 172 14.71 -2.54 4.92
CA VAL A 172 15.07 -3.57 3.94
C VAL A 172 14.20 -4.82 4.09
N GLU A 173 13.91 -5.23 5.33
CA GLU A 173 13.04 -6.39 5.59
C GLU A 173 11.61 -6.16 5.05
N ILE A 174 11.05 -4.97 5.24
CA ILE A 174 9.71 -4.62 4.73
C ILE A 174 9.72 -4.58 3.20
N LEU A 175 10.66 -3.90 2.56
CA LEU A 175 10.75 -3.82 1.11
C LEU A 175 10.88 -5.21 0.46
N LYS A 176 11.70 -6.08 1.05
CA LYS A 176 11.81 -7.49 0.61
C LYS A 176 10.50 -8.26 0.75
N LEU A 177 9.77 -8.05 1.86
CA LEU A 177 8.46 -8.67 2.05
C LEU A 177 7.46 -8.22 0.98
N LEU A 178 7.38 -6.90 0.69
CA LEU A 178 6.48 -6.36 -0.32
C LEU A 178 6.76 -6.96 -1.70
N ARG A 179 8.03 -7.04 -2.08
CA ARG A 179 8.46 -7.67 -3.33
C ARG A 179 8.10 -9.15 -3.36
N LYS A 180 8.30 -9.86 -2.27
CA LYS A 180 7.98 -11.29 -2.16
C LYS A 180 6.47 -11.55 -2.30
N VAL A 181 5.62 -10.83 -1.58
CA VAL A 181 4.16 -11.04 -1.63
C VAL A 181 3.58 -10.69 -3.01
N THR A 182 4.23 -9.80 -3.74
CA THR A 182 3.85 -9.48 -5.12
C THR A 182 4.30 -10.56 -6.10
N HIS A 183 5.58 -10.89 -6.16
CA HIS A 183 6.12 -11.78 -7.19
C HIS A 183 5.83 -13.28 -6.94
N GLU A 184 5.75 -13.70 -5.69
CA GLU A 184 5.46 -15.08 -5.32
C GLU A 184 3.99 -15.30 -4.95
N GLY A 185 3.35 -14.29 -4.34
CA GLY A 185 1.96 -14.35 -3.85
C GLY A 185 0.92 -13.75 -4.79
N GLY A 186 1.32 -13.01 -5.82
CA GLY A 186 0.41 -12.36 -6.78
C GLY A 186 -0.32 -11.14 -6.23
N THR A 187 -0.05 -10.71 -4.98
CA THR A 187 -0.66 -9.52 -4.39
C THR A 187 -0.16 -8.26 -5.09
N THR A 188 -1.06 -7.42 -5.56
CA THR A 188 -0.73 -6.10 -6.11
C THR A 188 -0.38 -5.14 -4.98
N VAL A 189 0.69 -4.36 -5.11
CA VAL A 189 1.14 -3.42 -4.07
C VAL A 189 1.10 -1.99 -4.59
N LEU A 190 0.46 -1.09 -3.84
CA LEU A 190 0.59 0.36 -3.96
C LEU A 190 1.14 0.91 -2.65
N PHE A 191 2.34 1.48 -2.67
CA PHE A 191 2.91 2.11 -1.50
C PHE A 191 3.23 3.59 -1.75
N SER A 192 2.89 4.45 -0.79
CA SER A 192 3.30 5.84 -0.84
C SER A 192 4.71 5.99 -0.27
N THR A 193 5.50 6.87 -0.88
CA THR A 193 6.83 7.24 -0.38
C THR A 193 7.25 8.63 -0.89
N HIS A 194 8.19 9.24 -0.19
CA HIS A 194 8.95 10.40 -0.67
C HIS A 194 10.42 10.02 -0.95
N ASN A 195 10.78 8.75 -0.80
CA ASN A 195 12.14 8.24 -0.91
C ASN A 195 12.37 7.56 -2.27
N LEU A 196 13.14 8.21 -3.13
CA LEU A 196 13.47 7.72 -4.48
C LEU A 196 14.20 6.39 -4.47
N HIS A 197 15.03 6.11 -3.44
CA HIS A 197 15.75 4.83 -3.34
C HIS A 197 14.79 3.65 -3.18
N GLU A 198 13.69 3.82 -2.45
CA GLU A 198 12.68 2.75 -2.30
C GLU A 198 11.98 2.44 -3.60
N VAL A 199 11.71 3.48 -4.40
CA VAL A 199 11.14 3.32 -5.74
C VAL A 199 12.07 2.53 -6.64
N ASP A 200 13.36 2.91 -6.71
CA ASP A 200 14.35 2.21 -7.52
C ASP A 200 14.59 0.77 -7.06
N GLU A 201 14.44 0.49 -5.75
CA GLU A 201 14.71 -0.82 -5.16
C GLU A 201 13.62 -1.85 -5.47
N ILE A 202 12.32 -1.46 -5.38
CA ILE A 202 11.23 -2.45 -5.44
C ILE A 202 10.14 -2.16 -6.46
N ALA A 203 9.98 -0.93 -6.96
CA ALA A 203 8.83 -0.59 -7.79
C ALA A 203 9.00 -1.05 -9.26
N ASP A 204 7.91 -1.54 -9.83
CA ASP A 204 7.76 -1.82 -11.27
C ASP A 204 7.21 -0.58 -11.99
N ARG A 205 6.32 0.15 -11.31
CA ARG A 205 5.65 1.36 -11.82
C ARG A 205 5.75 2.51 -10.84
N LEU A 206 5.64 3.70 -11.38
CA LEU A 206 5.72 4.96 -10.67
C LEU A 206 4.53 5.84 -11.01
N ILE A 207 3.89 6.40 -9.98
CA ILE A 207 2.93 7.49 -10.08
C ILE A 207 3.53 8.68 -9.32
N ILE A 208 3.74 9.80 -9.99
CA ILE A 208 4.22 11.03 -9.35
C ILE A 208 3.04 11.92 -9.03
N LEU A 209 2.90 12.24 -7.75
CA LEU A 209 1.87 13.12 -7.22
C LEU A 209 2.49 14.43 -6.73
N ASP A 210 1.95 15.56 -7.18
CA ASP A 210 2.31 16.88 -6.67
C ASP A 210 1.07 17.75 -6.51
N ARG A 211 0.95 18.45 -5.37
CA ARG A 211 -0.14 19.40 -5.07
C ARG A 211 -1.53 18.89 -5.44
N GLY A 212 -1.79 17.63 -5.13
CA GLY A 212 -3.08 16.99 -5.38
C GLY A 212 -3.36 16.64 -6.83
N ARG A 213 -2.33 16.51 -7.69
CA ARG A 213 -2.46 16.11 -9.11
C ARG A 213 -1.45 15.03 -9.45
N VAL A 214 -1.83 14.13 -10.35
CA VAL A 214 -0.91 13.17 -10.97
C VAL A 214 -0.14 13.90 -12.08
N LEU A 215 1.18 13.94 -11.95
CA LEU A 215 2.07 14.52 -12.96
C LEU A 215 2.55 13.50 -13.98
N ALA A 216 2.76 12.26 -13.53
CA ALA A 216 3.20 11.16 -14.39
C ALA A 216 2.72 9.82 -13.84
N GLU A 217 2.46 8.88 -14.77
CA GLU A 217 2.24 7.46 -14.50
C GLU A 217 3.09 6.66 -15.49
N GLU A 218 4.13 5.98 -15.00
CA GLU A 218 5.15 5.38 -15.86
C GLU A 218 5.57 3.97 -15.39
N SER A 219 6.01 3.16 -16.32
CA SER A 219 6.76 1.94 -16.03
C SER A 219 8.24 2.28 -15.88
N LEU A 220 8.87 1.88 -14.77
CA LEU A 220 10.30 2.11 -14.56
C LEU A 220 11.17 1.40 -15.60
N ALA A 221 10.75 0.21 -16.03
CA ALA A 221 11.45 -0.49 -17.13
C ALA A 221 11.38 0.30 -18.44
N ALA A 222 10.22 0.87 -18.78
CA ALA A 222 10.07 1.69 -19.98
C ALA A 222 10.89 2.99 -19.91
N LEU A 223 10.93 3.64 -18.74
CA LEU A 223 11.75 4.84 -18.53
C LEU A 223 13.25 4.52 -18.68
N ARG A 224 13.72 3.44 -18.05
CA ARG A 224 15.12 2.98 -18.16
C ARG A 224 15.51 2.65 -19.62
N CYS A 225 14.60 2.05 -20.38
CA CYS A 225 14.85 1.75 -21.81
C CYS A 225 14.93 3.02 -22.68
N LYS A 226 14.08 4.02 -22.40
CA LYS A 226 14.06 5.28 -23.17
C LYS A 226 15.31 6.15 -22.95
N THR A 227 15.83 6.16 -21.73
CA THR A 227 16.91 7.06 -21.31
C THR A 227 18.30 6.39 -21.32
N GLY A 228 18.35 5.06 -21.41
CA GLY A 228 19.60 4.30 -21.46
C GLY A 228 20.44 4.39 -20.17
N PRO A 229 21.78 4.25 -20.28
CA PRO A 229 22.68 4.23 -19.13
C PRO A 229 22.71 5.52 -18.28
N SER A 230 22.23 6.63 -18.83
CA SER A 230 22.13 7.94 -18.12
C SER A 230 20.85 8.08 -17.29
N TRP A 231 20.03 7.00 -17.21
CA TRP A 231 18.81 7.02 -16.38
C TRP A 231 19.12 7.38 -14.93
N ASN A 232 18.38 8.36 -14.44
CA ASN A 232 18.40 8.76 -13.04
C ASN A 232 16.99 9.20 -12.63
N LEU A 233 16.40 8.48 -11.67
CA LEU A 233 15.05 8.74 -11.18
C LEU A 233 14.94 10.13 -10.53
N GLU A 234 15.98 10.58 -9.84
CA GLU A 234 16.01 11.89 -9.20
C GLU A 234 15.94 13.01 -10.24
N HIS A 235 16.74 12.94 -11.31
CA HIS A 235 16.68 13.91 -12.40
C HIS A 235 15.29 13.93 -13.07
N TYR A 236 14.70 12.74 -13.29
CA TYR A 236 13.35 12.64 -13.85
C TYR A 236 12.31 13.29 -12.95
N TYR A 237 12.37 13.00 -11.65
CA TYR A 237 11.48 13.57 -10.65
C TYR A 237 11.60 15.10 -10.59
N LEU A 238 12.82 15.64 -10.49
CA LEU A 238 13.09 17.09 -10.43
C LEU A 238 12.69 17.85 -11.71
N ALA A 239 12.67 17.17 -12.86
CA ALA A 239 12.21 17.78 -14.10
C ALA A 239 10.67 17.95 -14.16
N LEU A 240 9.93 17.19 -13.36
CA LEU A 240 8.46 17.20 -13.32
C LEU A 240 7.90 18.03 -12.15
N VAL A 241 8.61 18.04 -11.04
CA VAL A 241 8.15 18.72 -9.81
C VAL A 241 8.89 20.07 -9.72
N PRO A 242 8.17 21.19 -9.88
CA PRO A 242 8.77 22.53 -9.91
C PRO A 242 9.25 23.02 -8.53
#